data_4180d424299363dbf27935b25b326732
#
_entry.id   4180d424299363dbf27935b25b326732
#
_cell.length_a   1.000
_cell.length_b   1.000
_cell.length_c   1.000
_cell.angle_alpha   90.00
_cell.angle_beta   90.00
_cell.angle_gamma   90.00
#
_symmetry.space_group_name_H-M   'P 1'
#
loop_
_entity.id
_entity.type
_entity.pdbx_description
1 polymer ?
#
loop_
_entity_poly.entity_id
_entity_poly.type
_entity_poly.pdbx_seq_one_letter_code
_entity_poly.pdbx_strand_id
1 'polypeptide(L)' 'MSLEILDQLEEKIRQAVETIQLLQLEVEELKEQKNQSQQAVEALQHENEQLKNEHRNWQEHIRALLGKFDNV' A
#
# COMPACT_ATOMS: atom_id res chain seq x y z
N MET A 1 -43.39 -5.33 -31.67
CA MET A 1 -43.37 -6.24 -30.52
C MET A 1 -41.95 -6.72 -30.23
N SER A 2 -41.35 -7.48 -31.14
CA SER A 2 -40.00 -7.97 -30.98
C SER A 2 -38.96 -6.85 -30.91
N LEU A 3 -39.22 -5.70 -31.54
CA LEU A 3 -38.30 -4.55 -31.54
C LEU A 3 -38.13 -3.93 -30.15
N GLU A 4 -39.20 -3.86 -29.37
CA GLU A 4 -39.12 -3.33 -28.00
C GLU A 4 -38.28 -4.22 -27.10
N ILE A 5 -38.43 -5.52 -27.25
CA ILE A 5 -37.64 -6.50 -26.47
C ILE A 5 -36.15 -6.42 -26.87
N LEU A 6 -35.90 -6.29 -28.17
CA LEU A 6 -34.51 -6.14 -28.65
C LEU A 6 -33.89 -4.84 -28.15
N ASP A 7 -34.63 -3.74 -28.18
CA ASP A 7 -34.14 -2.45 -27.68
C ASP A 7 -33.82 -2.50 -26.19
N GLN A 8 -34.70 -3.14 -25.42
CA GLN A 8 -34.46 -3.33 -23.98
C GLN A 8 -33.21 -4.20 -23.73
N LEU A 9 -33.04 -5.25 -24.54
CA LEU A 9 -31.89 -6.13 -24.43
C LEU A 9 -30.60 -5.38 -24.78
N GLU A 10 -30.60 -4.62 -25.85
CA GLU A 10 -29.47 -3.78 -26.25
C GLU A 10 -29.08 -2.80 -25.16
N GLU A 11 -30.07 -2.16 -24.54
CA GLU A 11 -29.85 -1.21 -23.48
C GLU A 11 -29.20 -1.89 -22.25
N LYS A 12 -29.68 -3.08 -21.89
CA LYS A 12 -29.10 -3.85 -20.79
C LYS A 12 -27.69 -4.29 -21.08
N ILE A 13 -27.40 -4.70 -22.30
CA ILE A 13 -26.05 -5.07 -22.72
C ILE A 13 -25.14 -3.86 -22.64
N ARG A 14 -25.59 -2.70 -23.13
CA ARG A 14 -24.81 -1.48 -23.06
C ARG A 14 -24.49 -1.10 -21.62
N GLN A 15 -25.46 -1.18 -20.72
CA GLN A 15 -25.26 -0.90 -19.29
C GLN A 15 -24.25 -1.87 -18.66
N ALA A 16 -24.37 -3.15 -19.05
CA ALA A 16 -23.43 -4.15 -18.53
C ALA A 16 -22.01 -3.89 -19.01
N VAL A 17 -21.83 -3.52 -20.28
CA VAL A 17 -20.52 -3.18 -20.83
C VAL A 17 -19.94 -1.95 -20.13
N GLU A 18 -20.75 -0.90 -19.91
CA GLU A 18 -20.32 0.29 -19.20
C GLU A 18 -19.89 -0.05 -17.77
N THR A 19 -20.66 -0.89 -17.09
CA THR A 19 -20.33 -1.33 -15.74
C THR A 19 -19.00 -2.11 -15.71
N ILE A 20 -18.79 -3.00 -16.69
CA ILE A 20 -17.54 -3.74 -16.80
C ILE A 20 -16.36 -2.79 -16.99
N GLN A 21 -16.51 -1.80 -17.85
CA GLN A 21 -15.46 -0.82 -18.12
C GLN A 21 -15.13 0.00 -16.85
N LEU A 22 -16.15 0.43 -16.12
CA LEU A 22 -15.96 1.15 -14.85
C LEU A 22 -15.24 0.27 -13.83
N LEU A 23 -15.64 -0.99 -13.72
CA LEU A 23 -15.00 -1.94 -12.80
C LEU A 23 -13.56 -2.21 -13.18
N GLN A 24 -13.25 -2.28 -14.46
CA GLN A 24 -11.86 -2.43 -14.92
C GLN A 24 -11.00 -1.24 -14.50
N LEU A 25 -11.53 -0.02 -14.64
CA LEU A 25 -10.83 1.18 -14.19
C LEU A 25 -10.61 1.18 -12.67
N GLU A 26 -11.63 0.77 -11.91
CA GLU A 26 -11.52 0.66 -10.45
C GLU A 26 -10.46 -0.36 -10.05
N VAL A 27 -10.41 -1.50 -10.74
CA VAL A 27 -9.40 -2.53 -10.46
C VAL A 27 -7.99 -1.98 -10.72
N GLU A 28 -7.79 -1.28 -11.83
CA GLU A 28 -6.49 -0.66 -12.13
C GLU A 28 -6.09 0.36 -11.07
N GLU A 29 -7.02 1.19 -10.66
CA GLU A 29 -6.79 2.18 -9.62
C GLU A 29 -6.44 1.53 -8.28
N LEU A 30 -7.16 0.48 -7.91
CA LEU A 30 -6.87 -0.27 -6.68
C LEU A 30 -5.51 -0.95 -6.72
N LYS A 31 -5.10 -1.47 -7.89
CA LYS A 31 -3.77 -2.05 -8.06
C LYS A 31 -2.67 -1.01 -7.85
N GLU A 32 -2.88 0.20 -8.37
CA GLU A 32 -1.93 1.29 -8.18
C GLU A 32 -1.85 1.72 -6.72
N GLN A 33 -2.99 1.87 -6.05
CA GLN A 33 -3.04 2.19 -4.64
C GLN A 33 -2.34 1.12 -3.80
N LYS A 34 -2.54 -0.15 -4.15
CA LYS A 34 -1.87 -1.26 -3.50
C LYS A 34 -0.36 -1.17 -3.64
N ASN A 35 0.13 -0.88 -4.85
CA ASN A 35 1.57 -0.72 -5.08
C ASN A 35 2.14 0.43 -4.26
N GLN A 36 1.47 1.56 -4.23
CA GLN A 36 1.90 2.72 -3.43
C GLN A 36 1.93 2.39 -1.95
N SER A 37 0.91 1.68 -1.46
CA SER A 37 0.86 1.25 -0.06
C SER A 37 1.98 0.28 0.28
N GLN A 38 2.29 -0.66 -0.60
CA GLN A 38 3.38 -1.61 -0.40
C GLN A 38 4.72 -0.89 -0.34
N GLN A 39 4.95 0.08 -1.22
CA GLN A 39 6.18 0.87 -1.22
C GLN A 39 6.30 1.68 0.08
N ALA A 40 5.20 2.26 0.55
CA ALA A 40 5.18 2.99 1.80
C ALA A 40 5.50 2.08 2.99
N VAL A 41 4.93 0.87 3.02
CA VAL A 41 5.21 -0.12 4.07
C VAL A 41 6.69 -0.52 4.05
N GLU A 42 7.25 -0.80 2.88
CA GLU A 42 8.66 -1.17 2.76
C GLU A 42 9.58 -0.04 3.23
N ALA A 43 9.26 1.20 2.87
CA ALA A 43 10.02 2.36 3.31
C ALA A 43 9.97 2.52 4.84
N LEU A 44 8.79 2.34 5.42
CA LEU A 44 8.61 2.42 6.88
C LEU A 44 9.34 1.28 7.61
N GLN A 45 9.33 0.08 7.05
CA GLN A 45 10.07 -1.04 7.62
C GLN A 45 11.57 -0.77 7.62
N HIS A 46 12.09 -0.23 6.52
CA HIS A 46 13.50 0.13 6.41
C HIS A 46 13.88 1.21 7.43
N GLU A 47 13.08 2.25 7.52
CA GLU A 47 13.27 3.32 8.50
C GLU A 47 13.22 2.79 9.92
N ASN A 48 12.28 1.89 10.21
CA ASN A 48 12.14 1.28 11.52
C ASN A 48 13.39 0.47 11.88
N GLU A 49 13.94 -0.30 10.94
CA GLU A 49 15.19 -1.03 11.17
C GLU A 49 16.36 -0.10 11.42
N GLN A 50 16.46 0.98 10.66
CA GLN A 50 17.50 1.99 10.87
C GLN A 50 17.41 2.60 12.26
N LEU A 51 16.21 2.97 12.69
CA LEU A 51 15.98 3.54 14.02
C LEU A 51 16.33 2.55 15.12
N LYS A 52 16.01 1.28 14.95
CA LYS A 52 16.37 0.25 15.92
C LYS A 52 17.89 0.07 16.01
N ASN A 53 18.58 0.09 14.88
CA ASN A 53 20.03 -0.03 14.85
C ASN A 53 20.70 1.19 15.49
N GLU A 54 20.22 2.38 15.20
CA GLU A 54 20.72 3.62 15.82
C GLU A 54 20.51 3.60 17.34
N HIS A 55 19.34 3.16 17.76
CA HIS A 55 19.02 3.05 19.17
C HIS A 55 19.91 2.05 19.87
N ARG A 56 20.18 0.91 19.27
CA ARG A 56 21.08 -0.10 19.80
C ARG A 56 22.50 0.43 19.92
N ASN A 57 22.99 1.09 18.87
CA ASN A 57 24.32 1.70 18.85
C ASN A 57 24.45 2.75 19.96
N TRP A 58 23.41 3.55 20.13
CA TRP A 58 23.38 4.57 21.16
C TRP A 58 23.42 3.97 22.57
N GLN A 59 22.66 2.90 22.81
CA GLN A 59 22.69 2.16 24.05
C GLN A 59 24.07 1.59 24.35
N GLU A 60 24.73 1.00 23.36
CA GLU A 60 26.06 0.46 23.51
C GLU A 60 27.09 1.57 23.84
N HIS A 61 26.93 2.71 23.18
CA HIS A 61 27.80 3.86 23.43
C HIS A 61 27.64 4.38 24.86
N ILE A 62 26.41 4.53 25.32
CA ILE A 62 26.14 4.93 26.69
C ILE A 62 26.70 3.90 27.69
N ARG A 63 26.51 2.62 27.42
CA ARG A 63 27.01 1.55 28.28
C ARG A 63 28.52 1.59 28.39
N ALA A 64 29.21 1.82 27.26
CA ALA A 64 30.66 1.97 27.24
C ALA A 64 31.12 3.19 28.03
N LEU A 65 30.43 4.32 27.92
CA LEU A 65 30.74 5.53 28.70
C LEU A 65 30.56 5.31 30.20
N LEU A 66 29.46 4.64 30.59
CA LEU A 66 29.23 4.31 31.98
C LEU A 66 30.29 3.36 32.54
N GLY A 67 30.73 2.39 31.73
CA GLY A 67 31.81 1.50 32.13
C GLY A 67 33.11 2.24 32.38
N LYS A 68 33.45 3.22 31.55
CA LYS A 68 34.64 4.06 31.75
C LYS A 68 34.50 4.90 33.00
N PHE A 69 33.34 5.41 33.28
CA PHE A 69 33.09 6.19 34.47
C PHE A 69 33.23 5.34 35.76
N ASP A 70 32.73 4.12 35.73
CA ASP A 70 32.82 3.21 36.87
C ASP A 70 34.24 2.78 37.19
N ASN A 71 35.14 2.83 36.21
CA ASN A 71 36.56 2.47 36.44
C ASN A 71 37.43 3.61 36.97
N VAL A 72 36.84 4.78 37.10
CA VAL A 72 37.49 5.94 37.68
C VAL A 72 37.33 5.94 39.19
#